data_a555960a1e5af7d83d8236f9e5b718c5
#
_entry.id   a555960a1e5af7d83d8236f9e5b718c5
#
_cell.length_a   1.000
_cell.length_b   1.000
_cell.length_c   1.000
_cell.angle_alpha   90.00
_cell.angle_beta   90.00
_cell.angle_gamma   90.00
#
_symmetry.space_group_name_H-M   'P 1'
#
loop_
_entity.id
_entity.type
_entity.pdbx_description
1 polymer ?
#
loop_
_entity_poly.entity_id
_entity_poly.type
_entity_poly.pdbx_seq_one_letter_code
_entity_poly.pdbx_strand_id
1 'polypeptide(L)'
;MREQALDVGATYPAYRDMIQQNTSFDTLAAFQEFGTLALTDGKERVRVNINYITPAYFDLLGTKMQLGRKFRAEEDRWGDADPVIILSHGFWQREFGSKPDIVGCAIHLNQQALTVVGITDASFGDAPGEIDNGEAVDAWIPLGLSYRLTGYSDLNNRNAALLWGLGHLKPGVTLAQAKGDLEAINQRLAKEHPSTDSGFTLVVDRLKDRLVGQFYNPVWLLIAGSAFLLMIGCANVANLLLARQIVWRREFAVRGALGASRFRLAWQMLAENFALVAMAAGLGIAIAVAGLQALRAWGQAYLPSVLHIDVDRWMLAGSVVASGFTLLLFGFGPALAGSRIDLRDALSQSGRQGSSLARRRTAKLLIVCEVGLALMLLVGAGLLLKSFHKLTTIDLGFNTKNLLTLRVDLNADRYTPTETRTRFAKELAEKLNALPGVKSATIWGPGMPGRETWVVEAIPEGRQSDDPRNIVMSTRHSVNPGALANMGISILRGRDVTWHDDLNAPLVAIVSESSAKAMWPGEDPLGKRFMPIGKDHSFVTVIGVKRTRGCGSDWKCRTLLSEFHQAGSVLSSTYTFPTHNARTGRLCWPCE
;
A
#
# COMPACT_ATOMS: atom_id res chain seq x y z
N MET A 1 -19.67 17.14 7.80
CA MET A 1 -19.03 15.89 8.29
C MET A 1 -18.88 15.00 7.06
N ARG A 2 -17.68 14.69 6.64
CA ARG A 2 -17.47 13.66 5.60
C ARG A 2 -17.73 12.33 6.26
N GLU A 3 -18.79 11.65 5.85
CA GLU A 3 -19.00 10.24 6.13
C GLU A 3 -17.75 9.48 5.65
N GLN A 4 -16.99 8.96 6.59
CA GLN A 4 -15.89 8.06 6.26
C GLN A 4 -16.56 6.72 5.98
N ALA A 5 -16.73 6.39 4.70
CA ALA A 5 -17.13 5.07 4.28
C ALA A 5 -16.06 4.09 4.77
N LEU A 6 -16.48 3.12 5.57
CA LEU A 6 -15.64 1.99 5.95
C LEU A 6 -15.43 1.13 4.71
N ASP A 7 -14.17 0.84 4.44
CA ASP A 7 -13.74 -0.08 3.40
C ASP A 7 -13.82 -1.50 3.96
N VAL A 8 -15.05 -2.00 4.13
CA VAL A 8 -15.34 -3.34 4.61
C VAL A 8 -15.73 -4.17 3.40
N GLY A 9 -15.18 -5.36 3.27
CA GLY A 9 -15.50 -6.29 2.19
C GLY A 9 -16.99 -6.66 2.17
N ALA A 10 -17.45 -7.23 1.07
CA ALA A 10 -18.80 -7.77 0.96
C ALA A 10 -18.90 -9.14 1.64
N THR A 11 -20.10 -9.53 2.06
CA THR A 11 -20.37 -10.91 2.48
C THR A 11 -20.62 -11.79 1.25
N TYR A 12 -20.40 -13.09 1.36
CA TYR A 12 -20.66 -14.00 0.24
C TYR A 12 -22.14 -14.02 -0.21
N PRO A 13 -23.13 -14.03 0.70
CA PRO A 13 -24.53 -13.90 0.29
C PRO A 13 -24.81 -12.58 -0.46
N ALA A 14 -24.31 -11.45 0.03
CA ALA A 14 -24.47 -10.16 -0.65
C ALA A 14 -23.82 -10.15 -2.05
N TYR A 15 -22.64 -10.76 -2.19
CA TYR A 15 -21.97 -10.92 -3.48
C TYR A 15 -22.82 -11.77 -4.46
N ARG A 16 -23.40 -12.87 -4.00
CA ARG A 16 -24.31 -13.69 -4.83
C ARG A 16 -25.56 -12.91 -5.27
N ASP A 17 -26.14 -12.15 -4.34
CA ASP A 17 -27.30 -11.30 -4.64
C ASP A 17 -26.92 -10.22 -5.68
N MET A 18 -25.74 -9.63 -5.57
CA MET A 18 -25.22 -8.65 -6.54
C MET A 18 -25.02 -9.28 -7.93
N ILE A 19 -24.43 -10.48 -8.03
CA ILE A 19 -24.28 -11.17 -9.33
C ILE A 19 -25.63 -11.40 -9.99
N GLN A 20 -26.63 -11.84 -9.25
CA GLN A 20 -27.94 -12.19 -9.80
C GLN A 20 -28.76 -10.98 -10.18
N GLN A 21 -28.60 -9.86 -9.49
CA GLN A 21 -29.47 -8.69 -9.61
C GLN A 21 -28.85 -7.54 -10.39
N ASN A 22 -27.51 -7.53 -10.61
CA ASN A 22 -26.87 -6.41 -11.30
C ASN A 22 -27.24 -6.34 -12.78
N THR A 23 -27.37 -5.12 -13.29
CA THR A 23 -27.63 -4.84 -14.71
C THR A 23 -26.45 -4.18 -15.42
N SER A 24 -25.52 -3.64 -14.66
CA SER A 24 -24.44 -2.78 -15.13
C SER A 24 -23.14 -3.50 -15.45
N PHE A 25 -22.92 -4.67 -14.86
CA PHE A 25 -21.69 -5.42 -15.07
C PHE A 25 -21.91 -6.59 -16.02
N ASP A 26 -20.92 -6.82 -16.88
CA ASP A 26 -20.83 -7.99 -17.75
C ASP A 26 -20.36 -9.21 -16.95
N THR A 27 -19.34 -9.02 -16.16
CA THR A 27 -18.75 -10.05 -15.29
C THR A 27 -18.39 -9.45 -13.94
N LEU A 28 -18.72 -10.19 -12.87
CA LEU A 28 -18.30 -9.89 -11.50
C LEU A 28 -17.49 -11.06 -10.96
N ALA A 29 -16.39 -10.76 -10.30
CA ALA A 29 -15.58 -11.71 -9.56
C ALA A 29 -15.45 -11.25 -8.11
N ALA A 30 -15.29 -12.20 -7.20
CA ALA A 30 -14.92 -11.92 -5.82
C ALA A 30 -13.58 -12.56 -5.48
N PHE A 31 -12.91 -11.97 -4.54
CA PHE A 31 -11.71 -12.51 -3.96
C PHE A 31 -11.66 -12.21 -2.45
N GLN A 32 -11.00 -13.10 -1.73
CA GLN A 32 -10.70 -12.95 -0.31
C GLN A 32 -9.19 -12.90 -0.19
N GLU A 33 -8.70 -11.82 0.36
CA GLU A 33 -7.28 -11.65 0.67
C GLU A 33 -6.91 -12.42 1.94
N PHE A 34 -5.63 -12.82 2.01
CA PHE A 34 -4.98 -13.33 3.22
C PHE A 34 -5.43 -14.70 3.71
N GLY A 35 -5.04 -15.70 2.95
CA GLY A 35 -4.80 -17.03 3.52
C GLY A 35 -3.29 -17.26 3.63
N THR A 36 -2.81 -17.74 4.76
CA THR A 36 -1.45 -18.28 4.86
C THR A 36 -1.56 -19.75 5.16
N LEU A 37 -0.99 -20.58 4.28
CA LEU A 37 -0.93 -22.03 4.47
C LEU A 37 0.53 -22.48 4.47
N ALA A 38 0.80 -23.65 5.00
CA ALA A 38 2.14 -24.23 5.00
C ALA A 38 2.24 -25.34 3.95
N LEU A 39 3.18 -25.22 3.00
CA LEU A 39 3.57 -26.32 2.11
C LEU A 39 4.30 -27.39 2.94
N THR A 40 3.83 -28.64 2.87
CA THR A 40 4.30 -29.73 3.73
C THR A 40 5.05 -30.82 2.97
N ASP A 41 5.19 -30.72 1.65
CA ASP A 41 5.82 -31.74 0.79
C ASP A 41 7.35 -31.76 0.84
N GLY A 42 7.98 -30.77 1.51
CA GLY A 42 9.44 -30.65 1.64
C GLY A 42 9.97 -31.05 3.01
N LYS A 43 11.32 -31.00 3.15
CA LYS A 43 12.00 -31.18 4.45
C LYS A 43 11.70 -30.00 5.40
N GLU A 44 11.50 -28.83 4.85
CA GLU A 44 11.14 -27.60 5.58
C GLU A 44 9.73 -27.17 5.21
N ARG A 45 9.00 -26.66 6.17
CA ARG A 45 7.69 -26.09 5.92
C ARG A 45 7.86 -24.70 5.32
N VAL A 46 7.32 -24.49 4.13
CA VAL A 46 7.35 -23.20 3.45
C VAL A 46 6.01 -22.53 3.63
N ARG A 47 6.04 -21.24 4.03
CA ARG A 47 4.86 -20.40 4.10
C ARG A 47 4.41 -20.05 2.68
N VAL A 48 3.13 -20.18 2.41
CA VAL A 48 2.49 -19.89 1.12
C VAL A 48 1.39 -18.86 1.35
N ASN A 49 1.52 -17.70 0.74
CA ASN A 49 0.51 -16.65 0.76
C ASN A 49 -0.55 -16.92 -0.31
N ILE A 50 -1.80 -17.01 0.10
CA ILE A 50 -2.89 -17.49 -0.76
C ILE A 50 -3.99 -16.45 -0.82
N ASN A 51 -4.52 -16.23 -2.04
CA ASN A 51 -5.79 -15.58 -2.24
C ASN A 51 -6.85 -16.59 -2.69
N TYR A 52 -8.04 -16.48 -2.12
CA TYR A 52 -9.20 -17.25 -2.55
C TYR A 52 -9.96 -16.43 -3.57
N ILE A 53 -10.25 -17.01 -4.73
CA ILE A 53 -10.80 -16.27 -5.87
C ILE A 53 -11.94 -17.05 -6.52
N THR A 54 -12.88 -16.32 -7.12
CA THR A 54 -13.86 -16.94 -8.02
C THR A 54 -13.24 -17.16 -9.41
N PRO A 55 -13.70 -18.13 -10.22
CA PRO A 55 -13.12 -18.48 -11.52
C PRO A 55 -13.00 -17.31 -12.50
N ALA A 56 -13.94 -16.36 -12.46
CA ALA A 56 -13.94 -15.17 -13.31
C ALA A 56 -12.80 -14.18 -13.05
N TYR A 57 -12.08 -14.30 -11.93
CA TYR A 57 -11.05 -13.36 -11.48
C TYR A 57 -9.93 -13.17 -12.51
N PHE A 58 -9.35 -14.26 -12.99
CA PHE A 58 -8.26 -14.20 -13.97
C PHE A 58 -8.71 -13.72 -15.35
N ASP A 59 -9.97 -13.96 -15.71
CA ASP A 59 -10.54 -13.47 -16.97
C ASP A 59 -10.72 -11.96 -16.93
N LEU A 60 -11.24 -11.44 -15.82
CA LEU A 60 -11.38 -10.01 -15.59
C LEU A 60 -10.06 -9.26 -15.64
N LEU A 61 -9.00 -9.83 -15.07
CA LEU A 61 -7.67 -9.24 -15.07
C LEU A 61 -6.89 -9.48 -16.37
N GLY A 62 -7.45 -10.25 -17.32
CA GLY A 62 -6.77 -10.59 -18.57
C GLY A 62 -5.52 -11.44 -18.38
N THR A 63 -5.42 -12.16 -17.27
CA THR A 63 -4.25 -12.96 -16.90
C THR A 63 -4.05 -14.12 -17.87
N LYS A 64 -2.81 -14.29 -18.33
CA LYS A 64 -2.40 -15.45 -19.12
C LYS A 64 -1.79 -16.51 -18.19
N MET A 65 -2.00 -17.77 -18.57
CA MET A 65 -1.32 -18.89 -17.91
C MET A 65 -0.06 -19.23 -18.69
N GLN A 66 1.04 -19.38 -17.99
CA GLN A 66 2.29 -19.86 -18.58
C GLN A 66 2.23 -21.37 -18.86
N LEU A 67 1.65 -22.13 -17.92
CA LEU A 67 1.41 -23.55 -18.03
C LEU A 67 0.02 -23.88 -17.49
N GLY A 68 -0.59 -24.95 -18.00
CA GLY A 68 -1.88 -25.39 -17.53
C GLY A 68 -3.06 -24.51 -17.94
N ARG A 69 -4.01 -24.32 -17.02
CA ARG A 69 -5.28 -23.62 -17.27
C ARG A 69 -5.76 -22.82 -16.07
N LYS A 70 -6.72 -21.94 -16.29
CA LYS A 70 -7.49 -21.22 -15.27
C LYS A 70 -8.48 -22.16 -14.57
N PHE A 71 -9.06 -21.71 -13.45
CA PHE A 71 -10.16 -22.41 -12.80
C PHE A 71 -11.39 -22.50 -13.71
N ARG A 72 -12.13 -23.60 -13.59
CA ARG A 72 -13.43 -23.79 -14.21
C ARG A 72 -14.54 -23.42 -13.23
N ALA A 73 -15.70 -23.02 -13.75
CA ALA A 73 -16.84 -22.67 -12.89
C ALA A 73 -17.31 -23.84 -12.00
N GLU A 74 -17.17 -25.08 -12.48
CA GLU A 74 -17.53 -26.28 -11.74
C GLU A 74 -16.61 -26.53 -10.53
N GLU A 75 -15.36 -26.03 -10.57
CA GLU A 75 -14.35 -26.21 -9.51
C GLU A 75 -14.55 -25.30 -8.31
N ASP A 76 -15.44 -24.28 -8.40
CA ASP A 76 -15.74 -23.33 -7.32
C ASP A 76 -17.15 -23.52 -6.76
N ARG A 77 -17.66 -24.76 -6.76
CA ARG A 77 -18.97 -25.03 -6.19
C ARG A 77 -18.93 -24.87 -4.69
N TRP A 78 -19.90 -24.11 -4.20
CA TRP A 78 -20.04 -23.87 -2.78
C TRP A 78 -20.28 -25.19 -2.02
N GLY A 79 -19.45 -25.47 -1.02
CA GLY A 79 -19.53 -26.68 -0.20
C GLY A 79 -18.93 -27.94 -0.82
N ASP A 80 -18.67 -27.94 -2.14
CA ASP A 80 -18.13 -29.07 -2.89
C ASP A 80 -17.15 -28.59 -3.95
N ALA A 81 -16.28 -27.63 -3.59
CA ALA A 81 -15.25 -27.12 -4.49
C ALA A 81 -14.12 -28.14 -4.66
N ASP A 82 -13.66 -28.28 -5.90
CA ASP A 82 -12.55 -29.18 -6.20
C ASP A 82 -11.23 -28.70 -5.56
N PRO A 83 -10.41 -29.59 -5.00
CA PRO A 83 -9.14 -29.23 -4.37
C PRO A 83 -8.06 -28.94 -5.42
N VAL A 84 -8.18 -27.78 -6.07
CA VAL A 84 -7.26 -27.31 -7.11
C VAL A 84 -6.58 -26.01 -6.71
N ILE A 85 -5.40 -25.76 -7.28
CA ILE A 85 -4.56 -24.60 -6.99
C ILE A 85 -3.87 -24.10 -8.27
N ILE A 86 -3.71 -22.78 -8.39
CA ILE A 86 -2.87 -22.13 -9.38
C ILE A 86 -1.71 -21.45 -8.67
N LEU A 87 -0.49 -21.68 -9.14
CA LEU A 87 0.73 -21.13 -8.55
C LEU A 87 1.14 -19.85 -9.28
N SER A 88 1.75 -18.91 -8.54
CA SER A 88 2.44 -17.79 -9.16
C SER A 88 3.74 -18.26 -9.84
N HIS A 89 4.14 -17.54 -10.88
CA HIS A 89 5.42 -17.82 -11.56
C HIS A 89 6.60 -17.79 -10.58
N GLY A 90 6.64 -16.77 -9.69
CA GLY A 90 7.71 -16.62 -8.73
C GLY A 90 7.77 -17.76 -7.69
N PHE A 91 6.64 -18.21 -7.20
CA PHE A 91 6.56 -19.32 -6.26
C PHE A 91 6.97 -20.64 -6.92
N TRP A 92 6.46 -20.92 -8.13
CA TRP A 92 6.85 -22.08 -8.92
C TRP A 92 8.36 -22.11 -9.20
N GLN A 93 8.97 -20.98 -9.53
CA GLN A 93 10.41 -20.88 -9.76
C GLN A 93 11.20 -21.13 -8.46
N ARG A 94 10.79 -20.53 -7.36
CA ARG A 94 11.49 -20.56 -6.07
C ARG A 94 11.44 -21.94 -5.41
N GLU A 95 10.25 -22.55 -5.35
CA GLU A 95 10.04 -23.78 -4.57
C GLU A 95 10.11 -25.05 -5.43
N PHE A 96 9.74 -24.98 -6.69
CA PHE A 96 9.66 -26.14 -7.58
C PHE A 96 10.71 -26.11 -8.71
N GLY A 97 11.63 -25.13 -8.71
CA GLY A 97 12.74 -25.06 -9.67
C GLY A 97 12.31 -24.96 -11.12
N SER A 98 11.16 -24.34 -11.40
CA SER A 98 10.59 -24.18 -12.76
C SER A 98 10.30 -25.50 -13.49
N LYS A 99 9.99 -26.59 -12.75
CA LYS A 99 9.66 -27.88 -13.36
C LYS A 99 8.27 -27.86 -14.00
N PRO A 100 8.15 -28.14 -15.31
CA PRO A 100 6.86 -28.03 -16.01
C PRO A 100 5.90 -29.19 -15.67
N ASP A 101 6.39 -30.29 -15.17
CA ASP A 101 5.64 -31.49 -14.77
C ASP A 101 4.87 -31.32 -13.45
N ILE A 102 4.98 -30.18 -12.80
CA ILE A 102 4.20 -29.87 -11.59
C ILE A 102 2.70 -29.74 -11.89
N VAL A 103 2.31 -29.34 -13.12
CA VAL A 103 0.89 -29.24 -13.51
C VAL A 103 0.29 -30.65 -13.58
N GLY A 104 -0.79 -30.87 -12.84
CA GLY A 104 -1.42 -32.17 -12.65
C GLY A 104 -0.93 -32.93 -11.41
N CYS A 105 0.15 -32.48 -10.74
CA CYS A 105 0.61 -33.06 -9.49
C CYS A 105 -0.17 -32.51 -8.30
N ALA A 106 -0.31 -33.33 -7.27
CA ALA A 106 -0.86 -32.90 -5.98
C ALA A 106 0.27 -32.33 -5.11
N ILE A 107 0.01 -31.19 -4.48
CA ILE A 107 0.84 -30.60 -3.43
C ILE A 107 0.03 -30.51 -2.14
N HIS A 108 0.68 -30.62 -0.99
CA HIS A 108 0.00 -30.58 0.29
C HIS A 108 0.16 -29.24 0.99
N LEU A 109 -0.95 -28.53 1.15
CA LEU A 109 -1.01 -27.31 1.95
C LEU A 109 -1.84 -27.57 3.21
N ASN A 110 -1.25 -27.39 4.39
CA ASN A 110 -1.88 -27.74 5.68
C ASN A 110 -2.51 -29.14 5.68
N GLN A 111 -1.80 -30.14 5.16
CA GLN A 111 -2.26 -31.55 5.01
C GLN A 111 -3.40 -31.76 4.01
N GLN A 112 -3.92 -30.74 3.37
CA GLN A 112 -4.87 -30.86 2.27
C GLN A 112 -4.12 -31.04 0.96
N ALA A 113 -4.41 -32.13 0.24
CA ALA A 113 -3.89 -32.33 -1.10
C ALA A 113 -4.63 -31.43 -2.10
N LEU A 114 -3.90 -30.61 -2.84
CA LEU A 114 -4.42 -29.71 -3.87
C LEU A 114 -3.71 -30.00 -5.19
N THR A 115 -4.48 -30.19 -6.26
CA THR A 115 -3.92 -30.45 -7.59
C THR A 115 -3.55 -29.13 -8.27
N VAL A 116 -2.29 -29.01 -8.70
CA VAL A 116 -1.83 -27.84 -9.46
C VAL A 116 -2.43 -27.88 -10.86
N VAL A 117 -3.29 -26.93 -11.20
CA VAL A 117 -3.97 -26.86 -12.52
C VAL A 117 -3.39 -25.83 -13.45
N GLY A 118 -2.62 -24.87 -12.93
CA GLY A 118 -2.01 -23.84 -13.74
C GLY A 118 -0.91 -23.06 -13.02
N ILE A 119 -0.14 -22.34 -13.82
CA ILE A 119 0.90 -21.42 -13.38
C ILE A 119 0.69 -20.10 -14.10
N THR A 120 0.65 -18.97 -13.38
CA THR A 120 0.47 -17.66 -13.98
C THR A 120 1.71 -17.25 -14.78
N ASP A 121 1.51 -16.38 -15.76
CA ASP A 121 2.59 -15.76 -16.52
C ASP A 121 3.46 -14.87 -15.61
N ALA A 122 4.75 -14.78 -15.92
CA ALA A 122 5.71 -13.96 -15.15
C ALA A 122 5.37 -12.46 -15.13
N SER A 123 4.60 -11.98 -16.11
CA SER A 123 4.12 -10.60 -16.18
C SER A 123 2.90 -10.35 -15.27
N PHE A 124 2.26 -11.40 -14.80
CA PHE A 124 1.22 -11.29 -13.79
C PHE A 124 1.90 -11.15 -12.43
N GLY A 125 2.30 -9.94 -12.14
CA GLY A 125 2.65 -9.54 -10.80
C GLY A 125 1.36 -9.13 -10.10
N ASP A 126 1.14 -9.66 -8.98
CA ASP A 126 0.40 -9.13 -7.85
C ASP A 126 -1.06 -8.73 -8.07
N ALA A 127 -1.89 -9.46 -7.37
CA ALA A 127 -3.31 -9.21 -7.25
C ALA A 127 -3.64 -7.85 -6.60
N PRO A 128 -4.81 -7.28 -6.87
CA PRO A 128 -5.21 -5.96 -6.33
C PRO A 128 -5.21 -5.80 -4.80
N GLY A 129 -4.96 -6.81 -4.03
CA GLY A 129 -4.92 -6.76 -2.55
C GLY A 129 -3.53 -6.67 -1.93
N GLU A 130 -2.49 -6.99 -2.67
CA GLU A 130 -1.12 -7.05 -2.14
C GLU A 130 -0.53 -5.69 -1.76
N ILE A 131 -1.12 -4.60 -2.27
CA ILE A 131 -0.61 -3.24 -2.03
C ILE A 131 -0.72 -2.85 -0.55
N ASP A 132 -1.68 -3.40 0.18
CA ASP A 132 -1.86 -3.06 1.60
C ASP A 132 -0.82 -3.72 2.52
N ASN A 133 -0.26 -4.88 2.17
CA ASN A 133 0.69 -5.61 3.03
C ASN A 133 2.08 -5.83 2.44
N GLY A 134 2.28 -5.59 1.15
CA GLY A 134 3.58 -5.72 0.48
C GLY A 134 4.13 -7.16 0.40
N GLU A 135 3.29 -8.16 0.64
CA GLU A 135 3.65 -9.57 0.50
C GLU A 135 3.07 -10.11 -0.81
N ALA A 136 3.90 -10.78 -1.62
CA ALA A 136 3.49 -11.35 -2.89
C ALA A 136 2.56 -12.57 -2.68
N VAL A 137 1.52 -12.71 -3.52
CA VAL A 137 0.67 -13.91 -3.55
C VAL A 137 1.44 -15.04 -4.22
N ASP A 138 1.56 -16.14 -3.51
CA ASP A 138 2.24 -17.34 -3.99
C ASP A 138 1.31 -18.26 -4.77
N ALA A 139 0.02 -18.27 -4.41
CA ALA A 139 -0.95 -19.14 -5.06
C ALA A 139 -2.40 -18.65 -4.91
N TRP A 140 -3.27 -19.15 -5.78
CA TRP A 140 -4.70 -18.91 -5.75
C TRP A 140 -5.46 -20.22 -5.62
N ILE A 141 -6.56 -20.18 -4.88
CA ILE A 141 -7.44 -21.33 -4.60
C ILE A 141 -8.88 -20.90 -4.87
N PRO A 142 -9.78 -21.79 -5.35
CA PRO A 142 -11.18 -21.47 -5.49
C PRO A 142 -11.81 -21.01 -4.18
N LEU A 143 -12.64 -19.96 -4.25
CA LEU A 143 -13.25 -19.34 -3.09
C LEU A 143 -14.09 -20.34 -2.28
N GLY A 144 -14.74 -21.28 -2.96
CA GLY A 144 -15.54 -22.35 -2.34
C GLY A 144 -14.75 -23.28 -1.41
N LEU A 145 -13.41 -23.32 -1.52
CA LEU A 145 -12.54 -24.08 -0.60
C LEU A 145 -12.13 -23.30 0.64
N SER A 146 -12.32 -21.99 0.67
CA SER A 146 -11.81 -21.13 1.75
C SER A 146 -12.26 -21.61 3.14
N TYR A 147 -13.52 -22.02 3.29
CA TYR A 147 -14.06 -22.47 4.58
C TYR A 147 -13.41 -23.77 5.09
N ARG A 148 -13.00 -24.70 4.19
CA ARG A 148 -12.34 -25.97 4.57
C ARG A 148 -10.90 -25.73 5.01
N LEU A 149 -10.23 -24.73 4.45
CA LEU A 149 -8.83 -24.45 4.69
C LEU A 149 -8.60 -23.46 5.83
N THR A 150 -9.53 -22.55 6.08
CA THR A 150 -9.42 -21.51 7.11
C THR A 150 -10.16 -21.83 8.41
N GLY A 151 -11.03 -22.85 8.40
CA GLY A 151 -11.89 -23.14 9.55
C GLY A 151 -13.02 -22.14 9.77
N TYR A 152 -13.21 -21.18 8.87
CA TYR A 152 -14.40 -20.30 8.85
C TYR A 152 -15.60 -21.10 8.33
N SER A 153 -16.44 -21.58 9.24
CA SER A 153 -17.41 -22.62 8.99
C SER A 153 -18.71 -22.18 8.30
N ASP A 154 -18.90 -20.88 8.02
CA ASP A 154 -20.17 -20.44 7.44
C ASP A 154 -20.01 -19.20 6.56
N LEU A 155 -19.82 -19.42 5.25
CA LEU A 155 -19.90 -18.34 4.26
C LEU A 155 -21.34 -17.86 3.99
N ASN A 156 -22.38 -18.57 4.45
CA ASN A 156 -23.74 -18.05 4.42
C ASN A 156 -23.98 -17.01 5.52
N ASN A 157 -22.98 -16.76 6.37
CA ASN A 157 -23.04 -15.75 7.40
C ASN A 157 -22.95 -14.34 6.79
N ARG A 158 -24.08 -13.62 6.79
CA ARG A 158 -24.15 -12.22 6.32
C ARG A 158 -23.37 -11.24 7.20
N ASN A 159 -22.80 -11.67 8.34
CA ASN A 159 -21.93 -10.86 9.19
C ASN A 159 -20.43 -11.02 8.86
N ALA A 160 -20.07 -11.93 7.94
CA ALA A 160 -18.69 -12.20 7.55
C ALA A 160 -18.33 -11.41 6.28
N ALA A 161 -18.06 -10.13 6.41
CA ALA A 161 -17.67 -9.26 5.30
C ALA A 161 -16.16 -9.44 4.98
N LEU A 162 -15.85 -10.46 4.17
CA LEU A 162 -14.47 -10.89 3.88
C LEU A 162 -14.10 -10.76 2.40
N LEU A 163 -15.06 -10.42 1.53
CA LEU A 163 -14.88 -10.46 0.08
C LEU A 163 -14.75 -9.08 -0.53
N TRP A 164 -13.79 -8.96 -1.41
CA TRP A 164 -13.66 -7.84 -2.32
C TRP A 164 -14.26 -8.19 -3.68
N GLY A 165 -14.91 -7.23 -4.33
CA GLY A 165 -15.51 -7.41 -5.65
C GLY A 165 -14.67 -6.76 -6.74
N LEU A 166 -14.51 -7.44 -7.87
CA LEU A 166 -14.02 -6.90 -9.12
C LEU A 166 -15.08 -7.04 -10.19
N GLY A 167 -15.25 -6.03 -11.05
CA GLY A 167 -16.27 -6.08 -12.08
C GLY A 167 -15.82 -5.42 -13.39
N HIS A 168 -16.26 -6.00 -14.50
CA HIS A 168 -16.13 -5.43 -15.82
C HIS A 168 -17.48 -4.81 -16.24
N LEU A 169 -17.48 -3.50 -16.52
CA LEU A 169 -18.70 -2.80 -16.91
C LEU A 169 -19.15 -3.22 -18.31
N LYS A 170 -20.45 -3.34 -18.52
CA LYS A 170 -21.02 -3.53 -19.85
C LYS A 170 -20.66 -2.35 -20.78
N PRO A 171 -20.53 -2.58 -22.10
CA PRO A 171 -20.29 -1.50 -23.04
C PRO A 171 -21.32 -0.37 -22.92
N GLY A 172 -20.83 0.87 -22.80
CA GLY A 172 -21.69 2.06 -22.69
C GLY A 172 -22.19 2.39 -21.27
N VAL A 173 -21.95 1.55 -20.28
CA VAL A 173 -22.30 1.85 -18.88
C VAL A 173 -21.22 2.70 -18.23
N THR A 174 -21.62 3.79 -17.59
CA THR A 174 -20.71 4.66 -16.84
C THR A 174 -20.54 4.17 -15.41
N LEU A 175 -19.41 4.56 -14.77
CA LEU A 175 -19.17 4.25 -13.36
C LEU A 175 -20.28 4.79 -12.44
N ALA A 176 -20.86 5.96 -12.77
CA ALA A 176 -21.95 6.53 -11.98
C ALA A 176 -23.23 5.68 -12.06
N GLN A 177 -23.54 5.12 -13.24
CA GLN A 177 -24.67 4.22 -13.40
C GLN A 177 -24.44 2.90 -12.63
N ALA A 178 -23.23 2.35 -12.71
CA ALA A 178 -22.89 1.13 -11.98
C ALA A 178 -22.95 1.33 -10.44
N LYS A 179 -22.48 2.48 -9.96
CA LYS A 179 -22.64 2.86 -8.53
C LYS A 179 -24.11 2.92 -8.13
N GLY A 180 -24.96 3.55 -8.95
CA GLY A 180 -26.39 3.66 -8.68
C GLY A 180 -27.09 2.29 -8.69
N ASP A 181 -26.72 1.39 -9.60
CA ASP A 181 -27.25 0.03 -9.69
C ASP A 181 -26.91 -0.79 -8.44
N LEU A 182 -25.62 -0.84 -8.06
CA LEU A 182 -25.18 -1.55 -6.87
C LEU A 182 -25.74 -0.95 -5.58
N GLU A 183 -25.86 0.36 -5.50
CA GLU A 183 -26.46 1.03 -4.34
C GLU A 183 -27.96 0.69 -4.22
N ALA A 184 -28.69 0.63 -5.33
CA ALA A 184 -30.09 0.19 -5.33
C ALA A 184 -30.26 -1.24 -4.84
N ILE A 185 -29.34 -2.15 -5.24
CA ILE A 185 -29.30 -3.52 -4.74
C ILE A 185 -29.01 -3.52 -3.24
N ASN A 186 -27.98 -2.79 -2.79
CA ASN A 186 -27.60 -2.69 -1.40
C ASN A 186 -28.75 -2.18 -0.51
N GLN A 187 -29.46 -1.14 -0.93
CA GLN A 187 -30.64 -0.63 -0.22
C GLN A 187 -31.78 -1.64 -0.14
N ARG A 188 -31.94 -2.51 -1.14
CA ARG A 188 -32.92 -3.59 -1.12
C ARG A 188 -32.52 -4.65 -0.10
N LEU A 189 -31.25 -5.10 -0.15
CA LEU A 189 -30.71 -6.07 0.80
C LEU A 189 -30.80 -5.55 2.24
N ALA A 190 -30.53 -4.27 2.47
CA ALA A 190 -30.68 -3.64 3.78
C ALA A 190 -32.12 -3.65 4.29
N LYS A 191 -33.12 -3.62 3.41
CA LYS A 191 -34.55 -3.78 3.80
C LYS A 191 -34.93 -5.23 4.05
N GLU A 192 -34.40 -6.16 3.25
CA GLU A 192 -34.68 -7.60 3.38
C GLU A 192 -33.98 -8.21 4.61
N HIS A 193 -32.76 -7.68 4.92
CA HIS A 193 -31.90 -8.17 6.01
C HIS A 193 -31.44 -7.02 6.91
N PRO A 194 -32.33 -6.32 7.61
CA PRO A 194 -32.00 -5.11 8.36
C PRO A 194 -30.98 -5.33 9.49
N SER A 195 -30.89 -6.53 10.03
CA SER A 195 -29.96 -6.88 11.11
C SER A 195 -28.51 -7.10 10.65
N THR A 196 -28.28 -7.35 9.35
CA THR A 196 -26.98 -7.71 8.82
C THR A 196 -26.48 -6.78 7.73
N ASP A 197 -27.37 -6.31 6.87
CA ASP A 197 -27.01 -5.57 5.65
C ASP A 197 -27.34 -4.07 5.76
N SER A 198 -27.88 -3.59 6.90
CA SER A 198 -28.15 -2.17 7.11
C SER A 198 -26.89 -1.41 7.55
N GLY A 199 -26.77 -0.14 7.10
CA GLY A 199 -25.66 0.74 7.50
C GLY A 199 -24.39 0.61 6.67
N PHE A 200 -24.34 -0.30 5.70
CA PHE A 200 -23.21 -0.42 4.77
C PHE A 200 -23.39 0.46 3.54
N THR A 201 -22.31 1.09 3.11
CA THR A 201 -22.24 1.82 1.85
C THR A 201 -21.21 1.17 0.95
N LEU A 202 -21.62 0.82 -0.28
CA LEU A 202 -20.71 0.24 -1.26
C LEU A 202 -19.79 1.31 -1.85
N VAL A 203 -18.49 1.09 -1.72
CA VAL A 203 -17.48 1.92 -2.38
C VAL A 203 -17.09 1.27 -3.70
N VAL A 204 -17.43 1.92 -4.80
CA VAL A 204 -17.11 1.43 -6.15
C VAL A 204 -16.20 2.43 -6.82
N ASP A 205 -14.97 2.05 -7.07
CA ASP A 205 -13.95 2.89 -7.68
C ASP A 205 -13.32 2.18 -8.88
N ARG A 206 -12.68 2.95 -9.77
CA ARG A 206 -11.89 2.33 -10.83
C ARG A 206 -10.68 1.63 -10.20
N LEU A 207 -10.43 0.39 -10.60
CA LEU A 207 -9.28 -0.38 -10.10
C LEU A 207 -7.97 0.42 -10.21
N LYS A 208 -7.74 1.10 -11.33
CA LYS A 208 -6.57 1.96 -11.50
C LYS A 208 -6.48 3.07 -10.44
N ASP A 209 -7.60 3.73 -10.11
CA ASP A 209 -7.61 4.82 -9.13
C ASP A 209 -7.38 4.27 -7.71
N ARG A 210 -7.88 3.07 -7.45
CA ARG A 210 -7.62 2.35 -6.19
C ARG A 210 -6.13 1.99 -6.02
N LEU A 211 -5.52 1.41 -7.06
CA LEU A 211 -4.14 0.93 -7.02
C LEU A 211 -3.11 2.07 -7.01
N VAL A 212 -3.31 3.09 -7.83
CA VAL A 212 -2.31 4.14 -8.02
C VAL A 212 -2.74 5.53 -7.56
N GLY A 213 -4.00 5.69 -7.12
CA GLY A 213 -4.55 7.00 -6.74
C GLY A 213 -3.79 7.70 -5.63
N GLN A 214 -3.31 6.94 -4.66
CA GLN A 214 -2.49 7.46 -3.56
C GLN A 214 -1.14 8.04 -4.03
N PHE A 215 -0.63 7.59 -5.19
CA PHE A 215 0.65 8.05 -5.74
C PHE A 215 0.52 9.28 -6.65
N TYR A 216 -0.70 9.67 -7.07
CA TYR A 216 -0.88 10.80 -7.98
C TYR A 216 -0.30 12.10 -7.42
N ASN A 217 -0.65 12.46 -6.19
CA ASN A 217 -0.16 13.70 -5.59
C ASN A 217 1.36 13.73 -5.38
N PRO A 218 2.01 12.69 -4.82
CA PRO A 218 3.48 12.60 -4.76
C PRO A 218 4.15 12.70 -6.13
N VAL A 219 3.63 12.00 -7.14
CA VAL A 219 4.21 12.01 -8.50
C VAL A 219 4.10 13.39 -9.13
N TRP A 220 2.93 14.06 -9.03
CA TRP A 220 2.77 15.43 -9.53
C TRP A 220 3.72 16.42 -8.84
N LEU A 221 3.95 16.25 -7.54
CA LEU A 221 4.91 17.06 -6.79
C LEU A 221 6.34 16.86 -7.30
N LEU A 222 6.75 15.63 -7.57
CA LEU A 222 8.06 15.31 -8.14
C LEU A 222 8.21 15.89 -9.55
N ILE A 223 7.18 15.78 -10.40
CA ILE A 223 7.18 16.37 -11.75
C ILE A 223 7.31 17.90 -11.66
N ALA A 224 6.54 18.55 -10.80
CA ALA A 224 6.61 20.00 -10.60
C ALA A 224 7.99 20.43 -10.10
N GLY A 225 8.57 19.73 -9.13
CA GLY A 225 9.92 20.00 -8.63
C GLY A 225 10.98 19.86 -9.73
N SER A 226 10.90 18.81 -10.54
CA SER A 226 11.80 18.57 -11.67
C SER A 226 11.65 19.67 -12.74
N ALA A 227 10.43 20.11 -13.02
CA ALA A 227 10.17 21.21 -13.96
C ALA A 227 10.75 22.53 -13.46
N PHE A 228 10.66 22.82 -12.15
CA PHE A 228 11.27 24.02 -11.57
C PHE A 228 12.80 23.98 -11.65
N LEU A 229 13.43 22.82 -11.37
CA LEU A 229 14.88 22.65 -11.54
C LEU A 229 15.31 22.87 -12.99
N LEU A 230 14.55 22.33 -13.94
CA LEU A 230 14.81 22.54 -15.37
C LEU A 230 14.68 24.03 -15.73
N MET A 231 13.64 24.72 -15.25
CA MET A 231 13.46 26.16 -15.51
C MET A 231 14.60 27.00 -14.94
N ILE A 232 15.09 26.67 -13.73
CA ILE A 232 16.26 27.35 -13.13
C ILE A 232 17.50 27.12 -13.99
N GLY A 233 17.76 25.89 -14.40
CA GLY A 233 18.84 25.55 -15.32
C GLY A 233 18.74 26.31 -16.65
N CYS A 234 17.53 26.39 -17.18
CA CYS A 234 17.22 27.14 -18.37
C CYS A 234 17.51 28.65 -18.21
N ALA A 235 17.08 29.26 -17.11
CA ALA A 235 17.33 30.67 -16.82
C ALA A 235 18.81 30.98 -16.71
N ASN A 236 19.58 30.10 -16.07
CA ASN A 236 21.03 30.23 -15.95
C ASN A 236 21.75 30.18 -17.32
N VAL A 237 21.39 29.20 -18.15
CA VAL A 237 21.94 29.10 -19.51
C VAL A 237 21.54 30.33 -20.34
N ALA A 238 20.29 30.80 -20.23
CA ALA A 238 19.85 32.02 -20.93
C ALA A 238 20.68 33.25 -20.51
N ASN A 239 20.93 33.43 -19.22
CA ASN A 239 21.73 34.53 -18.70
C ASN A 239 23.19 34.49 -19.23
N LEU A 240 23.80 33.28 -19.25
CA LEU A 240 25.15 33.09 -19.80
C LEU A 240 25.20 33.40 -21.30
N LEU A 241 24.19 32.97 -22.08
CA LEU A 241 24.12 33.26 -23.51
C LEU A 241 23.89 34.75 -23.79
N LEU A 242 23.06 35.43 -23.00
CA LEU A 242 22.87 36.87 -23.07
C LEU A 242 24.20 37.63 -22.82
N ALA A 243 25.00 37.18 -21.88
CA ALA A 243 26.35 37.76 -21.64
C ALA A 243 27.29 37.50 -22.82
N ARG A 244 27.29 36.31 -23.39
CA ARG A 244 28.18 35.91 -24.50
C ARG A 244 27.80 36.54 -25.83
N GLN A 245 26.56 36.99 -26.03
CA GLN A 245 26.10 37.68 -27.25
C GLN A 245 26.90 38.96 -27.58
N ILE A 246 27.51 39.60 -26.60
CA ILE A 246 28.32 40.81 -26.83
C ILE A 246 29.57 40.48 -27.68
N VAL A 247 30.22 39.36 -27.38
CA VAL A 247 31.39 38.87 -28.10
C VAL A 247 31.03 38.40 -29.50
N TRP A 248 29.93 37.66 -29.62
CA TRP A 248 29.47 37.08 -30.89
C TRP A 248 28.93 38.10 -31.89
N ARG A 249 28.32 39.20 -31.41
CA ARG A 249 27.85 40.27 -32.31
C ARG A 249 28.95 40.79 -33.23
N ARG A 250 30.15 41.02 -32.72
CA ARG A 250 31.27 41.50 -33.48
C ARG A 250 31.75 40.47 -34.52
N GLU A 251 31.79 39.24 -34.13
CA GLU A 251 32.19 38.12 -34.99
C GLU A 251 31.15 37.85 -36.09
N PHE A 252 29.85 37.91 -35.78
CA PHE A 252 28.78 37.75 -36.78
C PHE A 252 28.71 38.94 -37.74
N ALA A 253 28.95 40.15 -37.28
CA ALA A 253 29.01 41.32 -38.14
C ALA A 253 30.15 41.17 -39.18
N VAL A 254 31.34 40.71 -38.77
CA VAL A 254 32.49 40.48 -39.66
C VAL A 254 32.18 39.33 -40.64
N ARG A 255 31.67 38.20 -40.17
CA ARG A 255 31.32 37.05 -41.04
C ARG A 255 30.15 37.36 -42.00
N GLY A 256 29.18 38.15 -41.56
CA GLY A 256 28.10 38.62 -42.39
C GLY A 256 28.57 39.60 -43.48
N ALA A 257 29.52 40.47 -43.18
CA ALA A 257 30.14 41.35 -44.14
C ALA A 257 30.96 40.59 -45.20
N LEU A 258 31.50 39.41 -44.85
CA LEU A 258 32.19 38.47 -45.75
C LEU A 258 31.26 37.55 -46.53
N GLY A 259 29.93 37.77 -46.45
CA GLY A 259 28.92 37.05 -47.23
C GLY A 259 28.36 35.77 -46.61
N ALA A 260 28.59 35.51 -45.34
CA ALA A 260 27.98 34.38 -44.68
C ALA A 260 26.47 34.55 -44.53
N SER A 261 25.66 33.56 -45.00
CA SER A 261 24.23 33.59 -44.84
C SER A 261 23.80 33.43 -43.37
N ARG A 262 22.67 34.07 -42.99
CA ARG A 262 22.12 34.02 -41.63
C ARG A 262 21.82 32.58 -41.18
N PHE A 263 21.41 31.72 -42.09
CA PHE A 263 21.15 30.30 -41.84
C PHE A 263 22.45 29.54 -41.51
N ARG A 264 23.54 29.81 -42.19
CA ARG A 264 24.84 29.16 -41.95
C ARG A 264 25.42 29.51 -40.58
N LEU A 265 25.24 30.77 -40.15
CA LEU A 265 25.66 31.21 -38.81
C LEU A 265 24.80 30.59 -37.71
N ALA A 266 23.48 30.54 -37.91
CA ALA A 266 22.57 29.88 -36.98
C ALA A 266 22.84 28.37 -36.85
N TRP A 267 23.13 27.69 -37.97
CA TRP A 267 23.46 26.27 -37.99
C TRP A 267 24.75 25.95 -37.27
N GLN A 268 25.75 26.79 -37.40
CA GLN A 268 27.04 26.64 -36.67
C GLN A 268 26.81 26.73 -35.16
N MET A 269 26.04 27.71 -34.69
CA MET A 269 25.70 27.82 -33.28
C MET A 269 24.91 26.62 -32.76
N LEU A 270 23.97 26.12 -33.56
CA LEU A 270 23.21 24.93 -33.22
C LEU A 270 24.12 23.70 -33.10
N ALA A 271 25.08 23.53 -34.02
CA ALA A 271 26.00 22.40 -33.99
C ALA A 271 26.94 22.43 -32.75
N GLU A 272 27.45 23.61 -32.38
CA GLU A 272 28.27 23.78 -31.17
C GLU A 272 27.46 23.45 -29.89
N ASN A 273 26.24 23.98 -29.80
CA ASN A 273 25.36 23.71 -28.64
C ASN A 273 24.84 22.26 -28.62
N PHE A 274 24.64 21.65 -29.79
CA PHE A 274 24.21 20.25 -29.89
C PHE A 274 25.20 19.29 -29.22
N ALA A 275 26.48 19.47 -29.47
CA ALA A 275 27.53 18.64 -28.85
C ALA A 275 27.50 18.73 -27.30
N LEU A 276 27.34 19.93 -26.77
CA LEU A 276 27.22 20.14 -25.31
C LEU A 276 25.95 19.52 -24.74
N VAL A 277 24.80 19.73 -25.41
CA VAL A 277 23.51 19.16 -24.96
C VAL A 277 23.51 17.63 -25.06
N ALA A 278 24.11 17.07 -26.12
CA ALA A 278 24.24 15.62 -26.28
C ALA A 278 25.11 14.99 -25.19
N MET A 279 26.23 15.61 -24.84
CA MET A 279 27.06 15.14 -23.72
C MET A 279 26.34 15.26 -22.38
N ALA A 280 25.65 16.38 -22.13
CA ALA A 280 24.88 16.59 -20.91
C ALA A 280 23.71 15.59 -20.78
N ALA A 281 22.99 15.33 -21.89
CA ALA A 281 21.92 14.35 -21.94
C ALA A 281 22.44 12.93 -21.67
N GLY A 282 23.55 12.55 -22.32
CA GLY A 282 24.19 11.25 -22.09
C GLY A 282 24.63 11.04 -20.64
N LEU A 283 25.26 12.05 -20.04
CA LEU A 283 25.66 12.02 -18.63
C LEU A 283 24.44 11.98 -17.72
N GLY A 284 23.40 12.77 -18.01
CA GLY A 284 22.15 12.78 -17.25
C GLY A 284 21.44 11.42 -17.26
N ILE A 285 21.37 10.77 -18.42
CA ILE A 285 20.80 9.41 -18.54
C ILE A 285 21.66 8.41 -17.77
N ALA A 286 22.99 8.49 -17.85
CA ALA A 286 23.88 7.59 -17.10
C ALA A 286 23.69 7.73 -15.58
N ILE A 287 23.59 8.97 -15.08
CA ILE A 287 23.31 9.25 -13.66
C ILE A 287 21.93 8.73 -13.27
N ALA A 288 20.91 8.91 -14.12
CA ALA A 288 19.55 8.42 -13.85
C ALA A 288 19.52 6.89 -13.76
N VAL A 289 20.19 6.17 -14.68
CA VAL A 289 20.30 4.70 -14.66
C VAL A 289 21.04 4.21 -13.42
N ALA A 290 22.18 4.83 -13.07
CA ALA A 290 22.95 4.48 -11.87
C ALA A 290 22.14 4.75 -10.59
N GLY A 291 21.44 5.89 -10.52
CA GLY A 291 20.56 6.23 -9.40
C GLY A 291 19.39 5.24 -9.24
N LEU A 292 18.81 4.80 -10.37
CA LEU A 292 17.76 3.81 -10.36
C LEU A 292 18.25 2.43 -9.87
N GLN A 293 19.46 2.02 -10.30
CA GLN A 293 20.08 0.78 -9.81
C GLN A 293 20.37 0.85 -8.31
N ALA A 294 20.87 1.99 -7.83
CA ALA A 294 21.09 2.21 -6.41
C ALA A 294 19.76 2.18 -5.63
N LEU A 295 18.71 2.81 -6.15
CA LEU A 295 17.38 2.79 -5.54
C LEU A 295 16.83 1.36 -5.46
N ARG A 296 17.00 0.54 -6.49
CA ARG A 296 16.63 -0.88 -6.47
C ARG A 296 17.42 -1.65 -5.42
N ALA A 297 18.74 -1.49 -5.38
CA ALA A 297 19.59 -2.22 -4.45
C ALA A 297 19.29 -1.89 -2.98
N TRP A 298 18.97 -0.65 -2.67
CA TRP A 298 18.70 -0.20 -1.30
C TRP A 298 17.21 -0.17 -0.96
N GLY A 299 16.35 0.01 -1.95
CA GLY A 299 14.90 0.19 -1.78
C GLY A 299 14.10 -1.11 -1.75
N GLN A 300 14.68 -2.27 -2.12
CA GLN A 300 13.96 -3.56 -2.15
C GLN A 300 13.27 -3.92 -0.83
N ALA A 301 13.81 -3.48 0.29
CA ALA A 301 13.21 -3.71 1.61
C ALA A 301 12.01 -2.80 1.92
N TYR A 302 11.80 -1.73 1.15
CA TYR A 302 10.81 -0.68 1.44
C TYR A 302 9.83 -0.44 0.29
N LEU A 303 10.14 -0.92 -0.91
CA LEU A 303 9.29 -0.77 -2.08
C LEU A 303 8.40 -2.01 -2.21
N PRO A 304 7.10 -1.83 -2.47
CA PRO A 304 6.22 -2.95 -2.79
C PRO A 304 6.79 -3.74 -3.98
N SER A 305 6.71 -5.06 -3.93
CA SER A 305 7.18 -5.98 -4.99
C SER A 305 6.57 -5.70 -6.37
N VAL A 306 5.40 -5.07 -6.38
CA VAL A 306 4.62 -4.63 -7.56
C VAL A 306 5.31 -3.52 -8.36
N LEU A 307 6.18 -2.72 -7.74
CA LEU A 307 6.82 -1.58 -8.41
C LEU A 307 8.06 -2.03 -9.19
N HIS A 308 7.83 -2.58 -10.38
CA HIS A 308 8.90 -2.78 -11.36
C HIS A 308 9.30 -1.43 -11.97
N ILE A 309 10.26 -0.75 -11.34
CA ILE A 309 10.77 0.53 -11.84
C ILE A 309 11.86 0.22 -12.85
N ASP A 310 11.51 0.08 -14.12
CA ASP A 310 12.45 -0.15 -15.23
C ASP A 310 12.66 1.11 -16.05
N VAL A 311 13.85 1.20 -16.67
CA VAL A 311 14.12 2.24 -17.66
C VAL A 311 13.35 1.89 -18.94
N ASP A 312 12.18 2.51 -19.09
CA ASP A 312 11.34 2.32 -20.27
C ASP A 312 11.79 3.22 -21.43
N ARG A 313 11.52 2.75 -22.66
CA ARG A 313 11.72 3.50 -23.90
C ARG A 313 11.05 4.88 -23.90
N TRP A 314 9.90 5.01 -23.22
CA TRP A 314 9.18 6.28 -23.09
C TRP A 314 9.90 7.28 -22.17
N MET A 315 10.56 6.81 -21.14
CA MET A 315 11.40 7.63 -20.26
C MET A 315 12.63 8.17 -21.03
N LEU A 316 13.25 7.31 -21.85
CA LEU A 316 14.36 7.72 -22.75
C LEU A 316 13.88 8.72 -23.79
N ALA A 317 12.74 8.45 -24.45
CA ALA A 317 12.14 9.36 -25.42
C ALA A 317 11.80 10.72 -24.79
N GLY A 318 11.21 10.74 -23.60
CA GLY A 318 10.93 11.96 -22.84
C GLY A 318 12.19 12.77 -22.52
N SER A 319 13.27 12.09 -22.15
CA SER A 319 14.57 12.73 -21.89
C SER A 319 15.18 13.36 -23.14
N VAL A 320 15.07 12.66 -24.28
CA VAL A 320 15.52 13.18 -25.60
C VAL A 320 14.68 14.38 -26.03
N VAL A 321 13.35 14.31 -25.84
CA VAL A 321 12.43 15.42 -26.16
C VAL A 321 12.73 16.64 -25.29
N ALA A 322 12.93 16.46 -23.98
CA ALA A 322 13.27 17.55 -23.05
C ALA A 322 14.62 18.18 -23.41
N SER A 323 15.62 17.36 -23.78
CA SER A 323 16.94 17.84 -24.23
C SER A 323 16.85 18.58 -25.57
N GLY A 324 16.05 18.07 -26.52
CA GLY A 324 15.77 18.73 -27.80
C GLY A 324 15.05 20.06 -27.61
N PHE A 325 14.07 20.12 -26.72
CA PHE A 325 13.37 21.36 -26.36
C PHE A 325 14.34 22.40 -25.76
N THR A 326 15.21 21.97 -24.87
CA THR A 326 16.26 22.80 -24.29
C THR A 326 17.19 23.35 -25.37
N LEU A 327 17.64 22.49 -26.31
CA LEU A 327 18.47 22.90 -27.45
C LEU A 327 17.76 23.92 -28.35
N LEU A 328 16.47 23.73 -28.63
CA LEU A 328 15.69 24.67 -29.43
C LEU A 328 15.54 26.02 -28.73
N LEU A 329 15.20 26.05 -27.46
CA LEU A 329 15.09 27.29 -26.69
C LEU A 329 16.38 28.10 -26.66
N PHE A 330 17.51 27.43 -26.44
CA PHE A 330 18.80 28.09 -26.24
C PHE A 330 19.65 28.18 -27.49
N GLY A 331 19.43 27.31 -28.48
CA GLY A 331 20.14 27.38 -29.77
C GLY A 331 19.45 28.34 -30.76
N PHE A 332 18.11 28.24 -30.90
CA PHE A 332 17.37 28.95 -31.91
C PHE A 332 17.00 30.40 -31.52
N GLY A 333 16.65 30.63 -30.25
CA GLY A 333 16.27 31.95 -29.75
C GLY A 333 17.35 33.02 -29.96
N PRO A 334 18.59 32.81 -29.49
CA PRO A 334 19.72 33.72 -29.73
C PRO A 334 20.10 33.83 -31.19
N ALA A 335 20.02 32.74 -31.97
CA ALA A 335 20.33 32.75 -33.40
C ALA A 335 19.36 33.61 -34.19
N LEU A 336 18.06 33.55 -33.91
CA LEU A 336 17.03 34.41 -34.51
C LEU A 336 17.21 35.88 -34.09
N ALA A 337 17.49 36.14 -32.84
CA ALA A 337 17.75 37.50 -32.32
C ALA A 337 19.02 38.10 -32.93
N GLY A 338 20.06 37.30 -33.11
CA GLY A 338 21.32 37.71 -33.73
C GLY A 338 21.21 37.97 -35.25
N SER A 339 20.29 37.27 -35.95
CA SER A 339 20.11 37.43 -37.39
C SER A 339 19.37 38.73 -37.81
N ARG A 340 18.75 39.43 -36.86
CA ARG A 340 18.03 40.71 -37.10
C ARG A 340 18.90 41.95 -36.87
N ILE A 341 20.20 41.78 -36.73
CA ILE A 341 21.10 42.90 -36.49
C ILE A 341 21.36 43.61 -37.83
N ASP A 342 20.91 44.87 -37.93
CA ASP A 342 21.24 45.76 -39.06
C ASP A 342 22.72 46.14 -39.00
N LEU A 343 23.45 45.89 -40.09
CA LEU A 343 24.90 46.15 -40.19
C LEU A 343 25.25 47.64 -39.88
N ARG A 344 24.34 48.56 -40.23
CA ARG A 344 24.47 50.00 -39.94
C ARG A 344 24.46 50.29 -38.44
N ASP A 345 23.60 49.60 -37.68
CA ASP A 345 23.53 49.77 -36.23
C ASP A 345 24.74 49.14 -35.50
N ALA A 346 25.35 48.08 -36.01
CA ALA A 346 26.50 47.43 -35.41
C ALA A 346 27.80 48.25 -35.57
N LEU A 347 27.91 49.05 -36.64
CA LEU A 347 29.08 49.90 -36.94
C LEU A 347 28.91 51.32 -36.38
N SER A 348 27.69 51.81 -36.15
CA SER A 348 27.39 53.18 -35.67
C SER A 348 27.22 53.30 -34.14
N GLN A 349 27.24 52.20 -33.41
CA GLN A 349 27.01 52.20 -31.95
C GLN A 349 28.27 52.41 -31.11
N SER A 350 28.97 53.49 -31.32
CA SER A 350 29.79 54.08 -30.26
C SER A 350 29.01 55.01 -29.32
N GLY A 351 27.71 55.18 -29.49
CA GLY A 351 27.00 56.24 -28.78
C GLY A 351 25.52 56.13 -28.40
N ARG A 352 24.83 54.99 -28.54
CA ARG A 352 23.40 54.98 -28.17
C ARG A 352 23.01 53.89 -27.18
N GLN A 353 22.64 54.33 -25.96
CA GLN A 353 22.26 53.54 -24.76
C GLN A 353 20.90 52.82 -24.82
N GLY A 354 20.14 52.90 -25.93
CA GLY A 354 18.75 52.42 -25.97
C GLY A 354 18.56 50.90 -25.94
N SER A 355 19.46 50.12 -26.55
CA SER A 355 19.35 48.63 -26.58
C SER A 355 19.81 47.96 -25.29
N SER A 356 20.52 48.66 -24.41
CA SER A 356 21.05 48.14 -23.14
C SER A 356 19.97 48.01 -22.05
N LEU A 357 18.94 48.87 -22.08
CA LEU A 357 17.89 48.93 -21.05
C LEU A 357 16.94 47.71 -21.14
N ALA A 358 16.47 47.35 -22.33
CA ALA A 358 15.59 46.20 -22.53
C ALA A 358 16.31 44.88 -22.12
N ARG A 359 17.56 44.73 -22.50
CA ARG A 359 18.38 43.55 -22.13
C ARG A 359 18.64 43.49 -20.62
N ARG A 360 18.95 44.62 -19.97
CA ARG A 360 19.13 44.67 -18.51
C ARG A 360 17.83 44.30 -17.79
N ARG A 361 16.66 44.67 -18.34
CA ARG A 361 15.36 44.31 -17.78
C ARG A 361 15.10 42.79 -17.89
N THR A 362 15.36 42.18 -19.05
CA THR A 362 15.21 40.72 -19.22
C THR A 362 16.15 39.92 -18.35
N ALA A 363 17.42 40.30 -18.25
CA ALA A 363 18.37 39.64 -17.34
C ALA A 363 17.97 39.78 -15.88
N LYS A 364 17.50 40.96 -15.43
CA LYS A 364 16.97 41.14 -14.08
C LYS A 364 15.71 40.30 -13.82
N LEU A 365 14.79 40.22 -14.79
CA LEU A 365 13.60 39.42 -14.68
C LEU A 365 13.94 37.93 -14.53
N LEU A 366 14.87 37.41 -15.34
CA LEU A 366 15.34 36.03 -15.24
C LEU A 366 15.94 35.72 -13.87
N ILE A 367 16.78 36.63 -13.32
CA ILE A 367 17.34 36.47 -11.97
C ILE A 367 16.23 36.45 -10.90
N VAL A 368 15.25 37.35 -11.01
CA VAL A 368 14.11 37.39 -10.06
C VAL A 368 13.30 36.10 -10.14
N CYS A 369 13.00 35.60 -11.35
CA CYS A 369 12.31 34.33 -11.55
C CYS A 369 13.14 33.15 -10.98
N GLU A 370 14.43 33.12 -11.23
CA GLU A 370 15.32 32.08 -10.72
C GLU A 370 15.35 32.03 -9.19
N VAL A 371 15.55 33.18 -8.55
CA VAL A 371 15.52 33.28 -7.09
C VAL A 371 14.14 32.91 -6.53
N GLY A 372 13.05 33.36 -7.20
CA GLY A 372 11.69 33.00 -6.82
C GLY A 372 11.43 31.49 -6.90
N LEU A 373 11.85 30.83 -7.99
CA LEU A 373 11.72 29.38 -8.16
C LEU A 373 12.59 28.63 -7.15
N ALA A 374 13.82 29.08 -6.90
CA ALA A 374 14.70 28.48 -5.91
C ALA A 374 14.11 28.56 -4.49
N LEU A 375 13.53 29.72 -4.13
CA LEU A 375 12.84 29.88 -2.85
C LEU A 375 11.61 28.97 -2.74
N MET A 376 10.80 28.83 -3.80
CA MET A 376 9.67 27.91 -3.80
C MET A 376 10.12 26.47 -3.57
N LEU A 377 11.18 26.03 -4.23
CA LEU A 377 11.75 24.69 -4.03
C LEU A 377 12.29 24.51 -2.61
N LEU A 378 12.99 25.51 -2.07
CA LEU A 378 13.53 25.45 -0.71
C LEU A 378 12.43 25.35 0.34
N VAL A 379 11.38 26.16 0.21
CA VAL A 379 10.20 26.12 1.10
C VAL A 379 9.49 24.77 0.97
N GLY A 380 9.27 24.30 -0.27
CA GLY A 380 8.66 22.99 -0.54
C GLY A 380 9.46 21.85 0.09
N ALA A 381 10.76 21.82 -0.12
CA ALA A 381 11.67 20.83 0.48
C ALA A 381 11.65 20.90 2.02
N GLY A 382 11.65 22.11 2.59
CA GLY A 382 11.54 22.30 4.04
C GLY A 382 10.23 21.78 4.62
N LEU A 383 9.11 21.99 3.93
CA LEU A 383 7.80 21.47 4.34
C LEU A 383 7.75 19.94 4.26
N LEU A 384 8.30 19.34 3.19
CA LEU A 384 8.39 17.88 3.06
C LEU A 384 9.26 17.27 4.16
N LEU A 385 10.41 17.87 4.43
CA LEU A 385 11.31 17.42 5.50
C LEU A 385 10.65 17.50 6.87
N LYS A 386 9.94 18.61 7.14
CA LYS A 386 9.16 18.79 8.37
C LYS A 386 8.04 17.75 8.49
N SER A 387 7.33 17.48 7.37
CA SER A 387 6.27 16.46 7.33
C SER A 387 6.85 15.06 7.58
N PHE A 388 7.95 14.72 6.92
CA PHE A 388 8.66 13.45 7.12
C PHE A 388 9.14 13.30 8.57
N HIS A 389 9.77 14.34 9.12
CA HIS A 389 10.20 14.33 10.52
C HIS A 389 9.01 14.13 11.47
N LYS A 390 7.88 14.80 11.21
CA LYS A 390 6.66 14.61 12.01
C LYS A 390 6.13 13.17 11.91
N LEU A 391 6.17 12.55 10.73
CA LEU A 391 5.76 11.16 10.54
C LEU A 391 6.69 10.18 11.28
N THR A 392 8.00 10.41 11.25
CA THR A 392 8.99 9.54 11.91
C THR A 392 9.05 9.74 13.44
N THR A 393 8.54 10.87 13.94
CA THR A 393 8.52 11.20 15.37
C THR A 393 7.13 11.11 16.00
N ILE A 394 6.16 10.58 15.27
CA ILE A 394 4.80 10.37 15.79
C ILE A 394 4.86 9.46 17.02
N ASP A 395 4.24 9.86 18.12
CA ASP A 395 4.06 8.99 19.28
C ASP A 395 3.02 7.92 18.95
N LEU A 396 3.51 6.71 18.66
CA LEU A 396 2.67 5.56 18.32
C LEU A 396 1.84 5.08 19.53
N GLY A 397 2.04 5.66 20.71
CA GLY A 397 1.35 5.25 21.93
C GLY A 397 1.95 4.01 22.59
N PHE A 398 3.04 3.48 22.03
CA PHE A 398 3.80 2.38 22.60
C PHE A 398 5.30 2.55 22.34
N ASN A 399 6.11 1.87 23.16
CA ASN A 399 7.57 1.97 23.06
C ASN A 399 8.10 1.01 22.00
N THR A 400 8.70 1.54 20.95
CA THR A 400 9.31 0.75 19.86
C THR A 400 10.79 0.44 20.09
N LYS A 401 11.43 1.04 21.09
CA LYS A 401 12.86 0.85 21.34
C LYS A 401 13.12 -0.55 21.90
N ASN A 402 14.06 -1.27 21.30
CA ASN A 402 14.45 -2.62 21.68
C ASN A 402 13.29 -3.65 21.62
N LEU A 403 12.32 -3.40 20.78
CA LEU A 403 11.20 -4.28 20.53
C LEU A 403 11.50 -5.12 19.29
N LEU A 404 11.65 -6.43 19.46
CA LEU A 404 11.74 -7.38 18.37
C LEU A 404 10.38 -8.05 18.21
N THR A 405 9.94 -8.25 16.98
CA THR A 405 8.70 -8.95 16.68
C THR A 405 8.96 -10.19 15.86
N LEU A 406 8.30 -11.27 16.23
CA LEU A 406 8.32 -12.55 15.55
C LEU A 406 6.87 -12.95 15.24
N ARG A 407 6.60 -13.37 14.01
CA ARG A 407 5.32 -13.96 13.64
C ARG A 407 5.43 -15.47 13.68
N VAL A 408 4.46 -16.12 14.29
CA VAL A 408 4.32 -17.57 14.33
C VAL A 408 2.98 -17.93 13.72
N ASP A 409 3.01 -18.60 12.58
CA ASP A 409 1.80 -19.09 11.92
C ASP A 409 1.53 -20.51 12.41
N LEU A 410 0.38 -20.73 13.06
CA LEU A 410 -0.01 -22.03 13.60
C LEU A 410 -0.76 -22.84 12.56
N ASN A 411 -0.43 -24.13 12.46
CA ASN A 411 -1.18 -25.05 11.61
C ASN A 411 -2.62 -25.21 12.18
N ALA A 412 -3.62 -24.87 11.38
CA ALA A 412 -5.02 -24.93 11.76
C ALA A 412 -5.43 -26.33 12.26
N ASP A 413 -4.99 -27.40 11.59
CA ASP A 413 -5.41 -28.78 11.93
C ASP A 413 -5.00 -29.20 13.35
N ARG A 414 -3.78 -28.81 13.76
CA ARG A 414 -3.25 -29.15 15.09
C ARG A 414 -3.72 -28.19 16.17
N TYR A 415 -3.93 -26.94 15.81
CA TYR A 415 -4.22 -25.86 16.75
C TYR A 415 -5.63 -25.27 16.58
N THR A 416 -6.57 -26.01 15.96
CA THR A 416 -7.99 -25.63 15.88
C THR A 416 -8.66 -25.57 17.25
N PRO A 417 -8.42 -26.52 18.21
CA PRO A 417 -8.95 -26.37 19.56
C PRO A 417 -8.33 -25.14 20.26
N THR A 418 -9.17 -24.29 20.80
CA THR A 418 -8.74 -23.04 21.47
C THR A 418 -7.82 -23.33 22.66
N GLU A 419 -8.05 -24.40 23.40
CA GLU A 419 -7.22 -24.86 24.52
C GLU A 419 -5.79 -25.18 24.09
N THR A 420 -5.62 -25.81 22.91
CA THR A 420 -4.30 -26.14 22.36
C THR A 420 -3.54 -24.88 21.99
N ARG A 421 -4.22 -23.89 21.40
CA ARG A 421 -3.60 -22.60 21.07
C ARG A 421 -3.16 -21.84 22.32
N THR A 422 -4.03 -21.78 23.31
CA THR A 422 -3.74 -21.10 24.57
C THR A 422 -2.56 -21.73 25.30
N ARG A 423 -2.55 -23.07 25.38
CA ARG A 423 -1.42 -23.80 25.97
C ARG A 423 -0.11 -23.52 25.24
N PHE A 424 -0.12 -23.59 23.90
CA PHE A 424 1.04 -23.27 23.08
C PHE A 424 1.51 -21.82 23.33
N ALA A 425 0.59 -20.86 23.36
CA ALA A 425 0.90 -19.46 23.60
C ALA A 425 1.56 -19.26 24.98
N LYS A 426 1.04 -19.90 25.99
CA LYS A 426 1.60 -19.86 27.36
C LYS A 426 3.01 -20.46 27.40
N GLU A 427 3.18 -21.67 26.89
CA GLU A 427 4.48 -22.34 26.83
C GLU A 427 5.52 -21.55 26.01
N LEU A 428 5.11 -20.98 24.88
CA LEU A 428 5.96 -20.14 24.07
C LEU A 428 6.40 -18.89 24.83
N ALA A 429 5.46 -18.17 25.46
CA ALA A 429 5.78 -16.99 26.27
C ALA A 429 6.73 -17.33 27.41
N GLU A 430 6.53 -18.44 28.12
CA GLU A 430 7.41 -18.91 29.20
C GLU A 430 8.82 -19.23 28.68
N LYS A 431 8.95 -19.99 27.60
CA LYS A 431 10.25 -20.32 26.98
C LYS A 431 11.00 -19.08 26.51
N LEU A 432 10.30 -18.15 25.89
CA LEU A 432 10.89 -16.91 25.39
C LEU A 432 11.35 -16.00 26.54
N ASN A 433 10.58 -15.92 27.62
CA ASN A 433 10.97 -15.17 28.82
C ASN A 433 12.16 -15.79 29.56
N ALA A 434 12.42 -17.08 29.37
CA ALA A 434 13.57 -17.77 29.94
C ALA A 434 14.87 -17.56 29.14
N LEU A 435 14.82 -16.97 27.95
CA LEU A 435 16.01 -16.76 27.13
C LEU A 435 16.92 -15.66 27.71
N PRO A 436 18.25 -15.88 27.71
CA PRO A 436 19.19 -14.85 28.14
C PRO A 436 19.09 -13.60 27.26
N GLY A 437 18.99 -12.43 27.87
CA GLY A 437 18.89 -11.16 27.17
C GLY A 437 17.45 -10.75 26.79
N VAL A 438 16.45 -11.59 27.02
CA VAL A 438 15.04 -11.21 26.89
C VAL A 438 14.54 -10.63 28.21
N LYS A 439 14.10 -9.39 28.20
CA LYS A 439 13.52 -8.72 29.37
C LYS A 439 12.09 -9.18 29.62
N SER A 440 11.32 -9.27 28.55
CA SER A 440 9.93 -9.69 28.56
C SER A 440 9.51 -10.10 27.14
N ALA A 441 8.78 -11.20 27.05
CA ALA A 441 8.17 -11.68 25.80
C ALA A 441 6.69 -11.85 26.01
N THR A 442 5.90 -11.33 25.08
CA THR A 442 4.44 -11.39 25.14
C THR A 442 3.87 -11.71 23.77
N ILE A 443 2.67 -12.22 23.75
CA ILE A 443 1.97 -12.63 22.54
C ILE A 443 0.84 -11.65 22.24
N TRP A 444 0.71 -11.32 20.99
CA TRP A 444 -0.27 -10.41 20.46
C TRP A 444 -0.93 -11.04 19.22
N GLY A 445 -2.24 -10.97 19.08
CA GLY A 445 -2.95 -11.52 17.92
C GLY A 445 -4.32 -10.89 17.72
N PRO A 446 -4.88 -10.99 16.52
CA PRO A 446 -4.16 -11.06 15.25
C PRO A 446 -3.53 -9.71 14.92
N GLY A 447 -2.39 -9.75 14.22
CA GLY A 447 -1.66 -8.57 13.77
C GLY A 447 -0.99 -7.76 14.86
N MET A 448 -0.14 -6.83 14.44
CA MET A 448 0.49 -5.87 15.34
C MET A 448 -0.32 -4.58 15.42
N PRO A 449 -0.24 -3.82 16.53
CA PRO A 449 -0.82 -2.50 16.57
C PRO A 449 -0.37 -1.64 15.39
N GLY A 450 -1.34 -1.18 14.59
CA GLY A 450 -1.08 -0.29 13.46
C GLY A 450 -0.87 -0.96 12.11
N ARG A 451 -0.89 -2.28 12.00
CA ARG A 451 -0.68 -2.96 10.73
C ARG A 451 -1.82 -3.89 10.31
N GLU A 452 -2.09 -4.94 11.03
CA GLU A 452 -3.21 -5.84 10.76
C GLU A 452 -4.21 -5.72 11.91
N THR A 453 -5.40 -5.23 11.65
CA THR A 453 -6.39 -5.01 12.70
C THR A 453 -7.71 -5.63 12.28
N TRP A 454 -8.24 -6.49 13.13
CA TRP A 454 -9.61 -6.94 12.94
C TRP A 454 -10.55 -5.84 13.43
N VAL A 455 -11.39 -5.40 12.53
CA VAL A 455 -12.47 -4.47 12.88
C VAL A 455 -13.60 -5.27 13.48
N VAL A 456 -14.11 -4.83 14.59
CA VAL A 456 -15.30 -5.37 15.24
C VAL A 456 -16.30 -4.26 15.48
N GLU A 457 -17.54 -4.61 15.29
CA GLU A 457 -18.68 -3.81 15.65
C GLU A 457 -19.10 -4.18 17.06
N ALA A 458 -19.22 -3.21 17.93
CA ALA A 458 -19.56 -3.42 19.33
C ALA A 458 -20.80 -2.61 19.69
N ILE A 459 -21.75 -3.27 20.38
CA ILE A 459 -22.99 -2.66 20.85
C ILE A 459 -22.98 -2.64 22.37
N PRO A 460 -23.05 -1.48 23.03
CA PRO A 460 -23.19 -1.39 24.47
C PRO A 460 -24.46 -2.08 24.95
N GLU A 461 -24.38 -2.77 26.08
CA GLU A 461 -25.55 -3.43 26.69
C GLU A 461 -26.70 -2.43 26.90
N GLY A 462 -27.93 -2.88 26.61
CA GLY A 462 -29.12 -2.05 26.70
C GLY A 462 -29.43 -1.16 25.51
N ARG A 463 -28.58 -1.20 24.45
CA ARG A 463 -28.89 -0.53 23.19
C ARG A 463 -29.40 -1.52 22.15
N GLN A 464 -30.26 -1.05 21.25
CA GLN A 464 -30.82 -1.88 20.18
C GLN A 464 -29.79 -2.13 19.09
N SER A 465 -29.68 -3.35 18.61
CA SER A 465 -28.71 -3.78 17.59
C SER A 465 -29.09 -3.35 16.16
N ASP A 466 -30.36 -3.03 15.94
CA ASP A 466 -30.91 -2.62 14.65
C ASP A 466 -30.76 -1.12 14.34
N ASP A 467 -30.31 -0.31 15.32
CA ASP A 467 -29.97 1.09 15.09
C ASP A 467 -28.46 1.25 14.82
N PRO A 468 -28.04 1.60 13.58
CA PRO A 468 -26.64 1.77 13.24
C PRO A 468 -25.90 2.81 14.11
N ARG A 469 -26.62 3.75 14.74
CA ARG A 469 -26.03 4.75 15.64
C ARG A 469 -25.53 4.17 16.96
N ASN A 470 -26.01 2.98 17.31
CA ASN A 470 -25.61 2.25 18.50
C ASN A 470 -24.35 1.38 18.26
N ILE A 471 -23.97 1.18 17.00
CA ILE A 471 -22.80 0.38 16.62
C ILE A 471 -21.54 1.22 16.76
N VAL A 472 -20.60 0.75 17.54
CA VAL A 472 -19.29 1.39 17.72
C VAL A 472 -18.24 0.53 17.05
N MET A 473 -17.69 1.04 15.94
CA MET A 473 -16.57 0.39 15.26
C MET A 473 -15.30 0.50 16.09
N SER A 474 -14.61 -0.61 16.26
CA SER A 474 -13.38 -0.68 17.02
C SER A 474 -12.42 -1.71 16.42
N THR A 475 -11.12 -1.53 16.60
CA THR A 475 -10.13 -2.57 16.28
C THR A 475 -10.00 -3.54 17.45
N ARG A 476 -9.94 -4.83 17.16
CA ARG A 476 -9.80 -5.89 18.17
C ARG A 476 -8.42 -6.53 18.09
N HIS A 477 -7.80 -6.72 19.24
CA HIS A 477 -6.60 -7.53 19.40
C HIS A 477 -6.77 -8.47 20.59
N SER A 478 -6.19 -9.65 20.48
CA SER A 478 -6.08 -10.60 21.59
C SER A 478 -4.69 -10.50 22.16
N VAL A 479 -4.57 -10.46 23.48
CA VAL A 479 -3.30 -10.26 24.18
C VAL A 479 -3.17 -11.27 25.31
N ASN A 480 -1.92 -11.67 25.62
CA ASN A 480 -1.67 -12.38 26.87
C ASN A 480 -1.35 -11.40 28.01
N PRO A 481 -1.39 -11.85 29.26
CA PRO A 481 -1.04 -11.03 30.42
C PRO A 481 0.34 -10.36 30.27
N GLY A 482 0.42 -9.07 30.63
CA GLY A 482 1.65 -8.28 30.53
C GLY A 482 1.95 -7.71 29.15
N ALA A 483 1.15 -7.98 28.12
CA ALA A 483 1.39 -7.47 26.77
C ALA A 483 1.39 -5.94 26.71
N LEU A 484 0.48 -5.29 27.39
CA LEU A 484 0.41 -3.83 27.48
C LEU A 484 1.64 -3.23 28.16
N ALA A 485 2.04 -3.80 29.28
CA ALA A 485 3.23 -3.35 30.02
C ALA A 485 4.51 -3.53 29.20
N ASN A 486 4.64 -4.64 28.46
CA ASN A 486 5.78 -4.90 27.57
C ASN A 486 5.90 -3.85 26.46
N MET A 487 4.79 -3.38 25.93
CA MET A 487 4.75 -2.30 24.94
C MET A 487 4.78 -0.90 25.56
N GLY A 488 4.85 -0.76 26.89
CA GLY A 488 4.80 0.53 27.57
C GLY A 488 3.44 1.23 27.48
N ILE A 489 2.36 0.48 27.22
CA ILE A 489 1.01 1.01 27.18
C ILE A 489 0.44 1.08 28.59
N SER A 490 0.10 2.28 29.06
CA SER A 490 -0.41 2.48 30.40
C SER A 490 -1.91 2.19 30.49
N ILE A 491 -2.31 1.43 31.50
CA ILE A 491 -3.70 1.30 31.93
C ILE A 491 -4.02 2.53 32.79
N LEU A 492 -5.05 3.26 32.42
CA LEU A 492 -5.49 4.47 33.12
C LEU A 492 -6.38 4.15 34.32
N ARG A 493 -7.23 3.15 34.15
CA ARG A 493 -8.22 2.72 35.14
C ARG A 493 -8.46 1.21 35.00
N GLY A 494 -8.78 0.56 36.13
CA GLY A 494 -9.03 -0.87 36.16
C GLY A 494 -7.76 -1.71 36.22
N ARG A 495 -7.80 -2.93 35.66
CA ARG A 495 -6.70 -3.90 35.71
C ARG A 495 -6.33 -4.43 34.32
N ASP A 496 -5.16 -5.04 34.21
CA ASP A 496 -4.74 -5.83 33.04
C ASP A 496 -5.42 -7.21 33.06
N VAL A 497 -5.38 -7.89 31.91
CA VAL A 497 -5.76 -9.31 31.80
C VAL A 497 -4.79 -10.17 32.60
N THR A 498 -5.28 -11.28 33.11
CA THR A 498 -4.51 -12.25 33.89
C THR A 498 -4.75 -13.66 33.35
N TRP A 499 -3.89 -14.63 33.68
CA TRP A 499 -4.10 -16.03 33.28
C TRP A 499 -5.33 -16.70 33.91
N HIS A 500 -6.03 -16.02 34.81
CA HIS A 500 -7.31 -16.47 35.40
C HIS A 500 -8.53 -16.02 34.56
N ASP A 501 -8.32 -15.06 33.65
CA ASP A 501 -9.36 -14.66 32.70
C ASP A 501 -9.37 -15.65 31.52
N ASP A 502 -9.48 -16.96 31.77
CA ASP A 502 -9.37 -18.07 30.84
C ASP A 502 -10.72 -18.41 30.14
N LEU A 503 -10.73 -19.51 29.40
CA LEU A 503 -11.93 -19.96 28.66
C LEU A 503 -13.16 -20.22 29.52
N ASN A 504 -12.96 -20.52 30.81
CA ASN A 504 -14.02 -20.81 31.76
C ASN A 504 -14.47 -19.58 32.52
N ALA A 505 -13.72 -18.47 32.40
CA ALA A 505 -14.04 -17.20 33.01
C ALA A 505 -14.98 -16.36 32.14
N PRO A 506 -15.73 -15.41 32.71
CA PRO A 506 -16.49 -14.44 31.94
C PRO A 506 -15.61 -13.67 30.96
N LEU A 507 -16.11 -13.38 29.76
CA LEU A 507 -15.39 -12.64 28.74
C LEU A 507 -15.08 -11.23 29.23
N VAL A 508 -13.80 -10.85 29.11
CA VAL A 508 -13.33 -9.55 29.56
C VAL A 508 -12.58 -8.80 28.46
N ALA A 509 -12.60 -7.48 28.53
CA ALA A 509 -11.84 -6.63 27.61
C ALA A 509 -11.25 -5.39 28.30
N ILE A 510 -10.13 -4.93 27.78
CA ILE A 510 -9.59 -3.60 28.04
C ILE A 510 -9.94 -2.72 26.83
N VAL A 511 -10.60 -1.61 27.06
CA VAL A 511 -11.03 -0.69 26.02
C VAL A 511 -10.10 0.52 25.94
N SER A 512 -9.96 1.12 24.77
CA SER A 512 -9.29 2.41 24.66
C SER A 512 -10.19 3.54 25.21
N GLU A 513 -9.58 4.63 25.66
CA GLU A 513 -10.30 5.82 26.11
C GLU A 513 -11.28 6.33 25.04
N SER A 514 -10.90 6.26 23.75
CA SER A 514 -11.75 6.65 22.63
C SER A 514 -12.93 5.69 22.42
N SER A 515 -12.73 4.37 22.57
CA SER A 515 -13.83 3.40 22.54
C SER A 515 -14.79 3.60 23.71
N ALA A 516 -14.24 3.80 24.91
CA ALA A 516 -15.05 4.05 26.11
C ALA A 516 -15.93 5.30 25.96
N LYS A 517 -15.38 6.41 25.47
CA LYS A 517 -16.14 7.64 25.19
C LYS A 517 -17.22 7.47 24.12
N ALA A 518 -16.97 6.63 23.11
CA ALA A 518 -17.95 6.37 22.06
C ALA A 518 -19.09 5.47 22.56
N MET A 519 -18.77 4.46 23.35
CA MET A 519 -19.74 3.53 23.90
C MET A 519 -20.57 4.14 25.05
N TRP A 520 -19.92 4.86 25.98
CA TRP A 520 -20.54 5.40 27.19
C TRP A 520 -20.10 6.85 27.42
N PRO A 521 -20.68 7.82 26.68
CA PRO A 521 -20.32 9.24 26.82
C PRO A 521 -20.61 9.76 28.23
N GLY A 522 -19.56 10.23 28.92
CA GLY A 522 -19.69 10.81 30.25
C GLY A 522 -19.87 9.83 31.41
N GLU A 523 -19.87 8.52 31.15
CA GLU A 523 -20.05 7.48 32.16
C GLU A 523 -18.78 6.69 32.43
N ASP A 524 -18.72 6.01 33.58
CA ASP A 524 -17.63 5.08 33.88
C ASP A 524 -17.78 3.79 33.10
N PRO A 525 -16.79 3.42 32.25
CA PRO A 525 -16.89 2.19 31.46
C PRO A 525 -16.55 0.92 32.24
N LEU A 526 -15.90 1.01 33.42
CA LEU A 526 -15.52 -0.17 34.20
C LEU A 526 -16.76 -0.97 34.67
N GLY A 527 -16.70 -2.28 34.48
CA GLY A 527 -17.80 -3.20 34.81
C GLY A 527 -18.96 -3.17 33.84
N LYS A 528 -19.02 -2.25 32.87
CA LYS A 528 -20.05 -2.24 31.83
C LYS A 528 -19.77 -3.30 30.80
N ARG A 529 -20.84 -3.71 30.09
CA ARG A 529 -20.79 -4.78 29.10
C ARG A 529 -21.12 -4.26 27.72
N PHE A 530 -20.53 -4.88 26.73
CA PHE A 530 -20.86 -4.68 25.32
C PHE A 530 -20.89 -6.04 24.61
N MET A 531 -21.60 -6.11 23.50
CA MET A 531 -21.71 -7.30 22.67
C MET A 531 -20.95 -7.03 21.36
N PRO A 532 -19.87 -7.75 21.04
CA PRO A 532 -19.31 -7.77 19.70
C PRO A 532 -20.30 -8.41 18.73
N ILE A 533 -20.55 -7.80 17.59
CA ILE A 533 -21.36 -8.41 16.54
C ILE A 533 -20.57 -9.57 15.95
N GLY A 534 -21.11 -10.79 15.99
CA GLY A 534 -20.47 -12.02 15.53
C GLY A 534 -21.19 -13.28 16.01
N LYS A 535 -20.53 -14.44 15.93
CA LYS A 535 -21.15 -15.76 16.11
C LYS A 535 -21.81 -16.01 17.47
N ASP A 536 -21.30 -15.45 18.56
CA ASP A 536 -21.62 -15.97 19.90
C ASP A 536 -22.52 -15.06 20.74
N HIS A 537 -22.92 -13.89 20.27
CA HIS A 537 -23.77 -12.91 20.99
C HIS A 537 -23.47 -12.79 22.51
N SER A 538 -22.22 -13.06 22.90
CA SER A 538 -21.82 -13.08 24.29
C SER A 538 -21.37 -11.69 24.75
N PHE A 539 -21.83 -11.26 25.91
CA PHE A 539 -21.41 -9.99 26.48
C PHE A 539 -19.99 -10.06 27.01
N VAL A 540 -19.23 -9.02 26.73
CA VAL A 540 -17.86 -8.80 27.19
C VAL A 540 -17.85 -7.71 28.24
N THR A 541 -17.24 -7.96 29.39
CA THR A 541 -17.15 -7.02 30.50
C THR A 541 -15.88 -6.18 30.42
N VAL A 542 -15.98 -4.88 30.57
CA VAL A 542 -14.83 -3.96 30.60
C VAL A 542 -14.14 -4.03 31.95
N ILE A 543 -12.88 -4.49 31.96
CA ILE A 543 -12.05 -4.60 33.18
C ILE A 543 -10.98 -3.52 33.28
N GLY A 544 -10.68 -2.83 32.18
CA GLY A 544 -9.64 -1.80 32.14
C GLY A 544 -9.85 -0.79 31.02
N VAL A 545 -9.26 0.36 31.21
CA VAL A 545 -9.22 1.45 30.20
C VAL A 545 -7.78 1.80 29.93
N LYS A 546 -7.33 1.67 28.68
CA LYS A 546 -6.00 2.09 28.24
C LYS A 546 -6.01 3.48 27.65
N ARG A 547 -4.87 4.18 27.73
CA ARG A 547 -4.70 5.49 27.09
C ARG A 547 -4.78 5.38 25.58
N THR A 548 -5.54 6.28 24.94
CA THR A 548 -5.47 6.51 23.50
C THR A 548 -4.42 7.59 23.24
N ARG A 549 -3.37 7.29 22.44
CA ARG A 549 -2.37 8.27 22.03
C ARG A 549 -2.29 8.33 20.51
N GLY A 550 -1.94 9.52 19.99
CA GLY A 550 -1.54 9.72 18.59
C GLY A 550 -2.65 9.81 17.55
N CYS A 551 -3.90 9.57 17.92
CA CYS A 551 -5.02 9.58 16.98
C CYS A 551 -6.12 10.52 17.46
N GLY A 552 -6.63 11.35 16.56
CA GLY A 552 -7.81 12.17 16.83
C GLY A 552 -9.08 11.32 17.06
N SER A 553 -10.23 11.83 16.63
CA SER A 553 -11.54 11.15 16.74
C SER A 553 -11.73 9.96 15.78
N ASP A 554 -10.67 9.50 15.10
CA ASP A 554 -10.75 8.42 14.11
C ASP A 554 -11.06 7.08 14.79
N TRP A 555 -11.98 6.31 14.22
CA TRP A 555 -12.39 4.99 14.70
C TRP A 555 -11.21 3.98 14.74
N LYS A 556 -10.22 4.13 13.86
CA LYS A 556 -8.98 3.31 13.85
C LYS A 556 -8.21 3.35 15.17
N CYS A 557 -8.50 4.32 16.01
CA CYS A 557 -7.90 4.48 17.33
C CYS A 557 -8.75 3.90 18.46
N ARG A 558 -9.94 3.43 18.12
CA ARG A 558 -10.80 2.73 19.05
C ARG A 558 -10.35 1.27 19.11
N THR A 559 -9.77 0.86 20.20
CA THR A 559 -9.20 -0.48 20.36
C THR A 559 -9.88 -1.21 21.49
N LEU A 560 -10.30 -2.44 21.24
CA LEU A 560 -10.74 -3.42 22.19
C LEU A 560 -9.65 -4.48 22.34
N LEU A 561 -9.18 -4.72 23.55
CA LEU A 561 -8.24 -5.78 23.86
C LEU A 561 -8.98 -6.85 24.65
N SER A 562 -9.16 -8.00 24.05
CA SER A 562 -9.73 -9.19 24.70
C SER A 562 -8.63 -10.21 24.95
N GLU A 563 -8.92 -11.17 25.82
CA GLU A 563 -7.99 -12.26 26.05
C GLU A 563 -7.82 -13.14 24.81
N PHE A 564 -6.66 -13.80 24.73
CA PHE A 564 -6.18 -14.56 23.58
C PHE A 564 -7.09 -15.74 23.14
N HIS A 565 -8.05 -16.13 23.94
CA HIS A 565 -8.80 -17.37 23.81
C HIS A 565 -9.78 -17.46 22.64
N GLN A 566 -10.10 -16.34 21.96
CA GLN A 566 -11.15 -16.32 20.94
C GLN A 566 -10.69 -16.00 19.52
N ALA A 567 -9.41 -15.67 19.31
CA ALA A 567 -8.93 -15.28 18.00
C ALA A 567 -8.31 -16.47 17.26
N GLY A 568 -8.87 -16.75 16.09
CA GLY A 568 -8.29 -17.74 15.19
C GLY A 568 -6.95 -17.30 14.61
N SER A 569 -6.03 -18.21 14.53
CA SER A 569 -4.99 -18.43 13.53
C SER A 569 -3.70 -17.62 13.48
N VAL A 570 -3.49 -16.43 14.04
CA VAL A 570 -2.20 -15.71 13.91
C VAL A 570 -1.66 -15.28 15.26
N LEU A 571 -0.44 -15.73 15.58
CA LEU A 571 0.31 -15.32 16.76
C LEU A 571 1.45 -14.38 16.34
N SER A 572 1.49 -13.16 16.85
CA SER A 572 2.69 -12.32 16.80
C SER A 572 3.32 -12.20 18.19
N SER A 573 4.61 -12.48 18.32
CA SER A 573 5.35 -12.38 19.56
C SER A 573 6.22 -11.13 19.59
N THR A 574 6.25 -10.44 20.70
CA THR A 574 6.99 -9.19 20.86
C THR A 574 8.02 -9.33 21.97
N TYR A 575 9.29 -9.03 21.70
CA TYR A 575 10.40 -9.14 22.65
C TYR A 575 11.02 -7.79 22.97
N THR A 576 11.49 -7.63 24.19
CA THR A 576 12.26 -6.45 24.63
C THR A 576 13.67 -6.87 25.06
N PHE A 577 14.70 -6.32 24.41
CA PHE A 577 16.10 -6.57 24.76
C PHE A 577 16.69 -5.40 25.54
N PRO A 578 17.61 -5.64 26.49
CA PRO A 578 18.42 -4.57 27.07
C PRO A 578 19.39 -4.00 26.04
N THR A 579 19.65 -2.69 26.12
CA THR A 579 20.54 -1.95 25.23
C THR A 579 21.99 -2.37 25.40
N HIS A 580 22.47 -3.37 24.67
CA HIS A 580 23.90 -3.51 24.35
C HIS A 580 24.06 -4.22 23.01
N ASN A 581 24.66 -3.49 22.04
CA ASN A 581 25.24 -3.95 20.77
C ASN A 581 24.64 -5.22 20.12
N ALA A 582 23.55 -5.05 19.39
CA ALA A 582 23.09 -6.10 18.47
C ALA A 582 23.93 -6.07 17.18
N ARG A 583 24.98 -6.88 17.13
CA ARG A 583 25.50 -7.38 15.85
C ARG A 583 24.54 -8.45 15.35
N THR A 584 24.12 -8.32 14.10
CA THR A 584 23.28 -9.26 13.36
C THR A 584 23.84 -10.67 13.44
N GLY A 585 23.31 -11.49 14.34
CA GLY A 585 23.57 -12.91 14.43
C GLY A 585 22.31 -13.67 14.02
N ARG A 586 22.41 -14.49 12.97
CA ARG A 586 21.39 -15.48 12.66
C ARG A 586 21.34 -16.49 13.82
N LEU A 587 20.21 -16.54 14.51
CA LEU A 587 19.94 -17.59 15.48
C LEU A 587 19.56 -18.86 14.69
N CYS A 588 20.53 -19.76 14.51
CA CYS A 588 20.24 -21.15 14.15
C CYS A 588 19.77 -21.90 15.40
N TRP A 589 18.60 -22.48 15.35
CA TRP A 589 18.09 -23.40 16.36
C TRP A 589 18.58 -24.81 16.04
N PRO A 590 19.08 -25.60 17.02
CA PRO A 590 19.19 -27.05 16.83
C PRO A 590 17.78 -27.64 16.88
N CYS A 591 17.43 -28.39 15.83
CA CYS A 591 16.27 -29.28 15.83
C CYS A 591 16.55 -30.50 16.70
N GLU A 592 15.80 -30.69 17.77
CA GLU A 592 15.43 -31.97 18.33
C GLU A 592 13.91 -32.10 18.43
#